data_aea0f954dd1de2e089ab32f5f44037ee
#
_entry.id   aea0f954dd1de2e089ab32f5f44037ee
#
_cell.length_a   1.000
_cell.length_b   1.000
_cell.length_c   1.000
_cell.angle_alpha   90.00
_cell.angle_beta   90.00
_cell.angle_gamma   90.00
#
_symmetry.space_group_name_H-M   'P 1'
#
loop_
_entity.id
_entity.type
_entity.pdbx_description
1 polymer ?
#
loop_
_entity_poly.entity_id
_entity_poly.type
_entity_poly.pdbx_seq_one_letter_code
_entity_poly.pdbx_strand_id
1 'polypeptide(L)'
;MNTSIRWKLLFMMVLEFFIWGAWLPLIWGYLGKGDGALGFSAGQITWIGSAFAIASIVGIFFSNQFADRHFAAERFMAFSHLVGGLAMLGLYFTKDFIPFFGLMLLHSLVYVPTISVANSLAFANIKDPSKDFPFVRMGGTIGWILAAWPLYFILQGKTGAEAMAATKAIFIVSGVASLALAAYCLTLPHTPPRKAEGTDGFAWLKAGRKLAVPFILVLFVVTFIDATIHNGYFLVTGGFLENKVGFAKNWVMPIMSLGQVAEILTMLILGGVLAKLGWKTTMMIGIAGHAVRFAIYAFFPDSQPLIIAVQLLHGICYAFFFATVYIFVDAVFPKDVRSSAQGWFNLLILGLGDLAAKWLFIPLMAKYLPEGGPADYKSLFLVPAGLAVVAMVLLLIFFRPPTFRPDRVEGGSAAPH
;
A
#
# COMPACT_ATOMS: atom_id res chain seq x y z
N MET A 1 15.76 5.74 25.80
CA MET A 1 16.08 4.85 24.65
C MET A 1 17.44 5.23 24.09
N ASN A 2 18.23 4.26 23.65
CA ASN A 2 19.45 4.57 22.93
C ASN A 2 19.05 5.22 21.60
N THR A 3 19.40 6.49 21.40
CA THR A 3 19.09 7.27 20.19
C THR A 3 19.50 6.51 18.91
N SER A 4 20.58 5.73 18.99
CA SER A 4 21.05 4.87 17.90
C SER A 4 20.01 3.83 17.45
N ILE A 5 19.25 3.20 18.36
CA ILE A 5 18.25 2.18 18.01
C ILE A 5 17.08 2.80 17.25
N ARG A 6 16.60 3.99 17.65
CA ARG A 6 15.52 4.69 16.91
C ARG A 6 15.88 4.93 15.45
N TRP A 7 17.10 5.45 15.22
CA TRP A 7 17.58 5.72 13.87
C TRP A 7 17.77 4.43 13.06
N LYS A 8 18.24 3.34 13.70
CA LYS A 8 18.34 2.04 13.05
C LYS A 8 16.99 1.52 12.60
N LEU A 9 15.98 1.60 13.44
CA LEU A 9 14.62 1.16 13.12
C LEU A 9 13.96 2.05 12.05
N LEU A 10 14.17 3.37 12.12
CA LEU A 10 13.70 4.29 11.08
C LEU A 10 14.33 3.93 9.73
N PHE A 11 15.64 3.70 9.67
CA PHE A 11 16.33 3.37 8.43
C PHE A 11 15.89 1.99 7.88
N MET A 12 15.64 1.03 8.75
CA MET A 12 15.00 -0.24 8.36
C MET A 12 13.66 0.01 7.66
N MET A 13 12.79 0.85 8.23
CA MET A 13 11.51 1.20 7.61
C MET A 13 11.68 1.96 6.30
N VAL A 14 12.69 2.82 6.19
CA VAL A 14 13.01 3.51 4.94
C VAL A 14 13.31 2.48 3.84
N LEU A 15 14.20 1.53 4.08
CA LEU A 15 14.55 0.52 3.10
C LEU A 15 13.36 -0.41 2.78
N GLU A 16 12.60 -0.81 3.80
CA GLU A 16 11.42 -1.68 3.65
C GLU A 16 10.44 -1.14 2.62
N PHE A 17 10.04 0.11 2.76
CA PHE A 17 9.05 0.73 1.87
C PHE A 17 9.67 1.32 0.59
N PHE A 18 10.96 1.60 0.58
CA PHE A 18 11.70 1.94 -0.63
C PHE A 18 11.65 0.80 -1.66
N ILE A 19 11.83 -0.45 -1.20
CA ILE A 19 11.78 -1.65 -2.05
C ILE A 19 10.45 -1.71 -2.81
N TRP A 20 9.34 -1.51 -2.12
CA TRP A 20 8.01 -1.55 -2.72
C TRP A 20 7.75 -0.34 -3.63
N GLY A 21 8.06 0.87 -3.13
CA GLY A 21 7.88 2.11 -3.88
C GLY A 21 8.69 2.17 -5.17
N ALA A 22 9.84 1.49 -5.25
CA ALA A 22 10.70 1.51 -6.42
C ALA A 22 10.11 0.86 -7.67
N TRP A 23 9.20 -0.11 -7.54
CA TRP A 23 8.67 -0.81 -8.71
C TRP A 23 7.18 -0.58 -8.97
N LEU A 24 6.36 -0.46 -7.93
CA LEU A 24 4.90 -0.47 -8.05
C LEU A 24 4.33 0.61 -8.99
N PRO A 25 4.75 1.89 -8.95
CA PRO A 25 4.14 2.92 -9.78
C PRO A 25 4.41 2.79 -11.28
N LEU A 26 5.52 2.15 -11.68
CA LEU A 26 5.96 2.11 -13.08
C LEU A 26 5.83 0.74 -13.75
N ILE A 27 5.65 -0.34 -12.99
CA ILE A 27 5.63 -1.70 -13.54
C ILE A 27 4.51 -1.90 -14.57
N TRP A 28 3.36 -1.30 -14.37
CA TRP A 28 2.16 -1.57 -15.17
C TRP A 28 2.34 -1.24 -16.66
N GLY A 29 2.95 -0.10 -16.96
CA GLY A 29 3.28 0.27 -18.33
C GLY A 29 4.33 -0.66 -18.95
N TYR A 30 5.32 -1.09 -18.15
CA TYR A 30 6.38 -1.98 -18.61
C TYR A 30 5.89 -3.40 -18.91
N LEU A 31 4.92 -3.91 -18.17
CA LEU A 31 4.30 -5.22 -18.42
C LEU A 31 3.45 -5.23 -19.68
N GLY A 32 2.84 -4.09 -20.02
CA GLY A 32 1.91 -3.96 -21.14
C GLY A 32 2.57 -4.11 -22.48
N LYS A 33 1.85 -3.68 -23.51
CA LYS A 33 2.30 -3.71 -24.88
C LYS A 33 2.89 -2.35 -25.28
N GLY A 34 3.61 -2.33 -26.37
CA GLY A 34 4.30 -1.17 -26.92
C GLY A 34 5.80 -1.39 -27.03
N ASP A 35 6.46 -0.52 -27.78
CA ASP A 35 7.89 -0.62 -28.01
C ASP A 35 8.69 -0.47 -26.72
N GLY A 36 9.51 -1.47 -26.42
CA GLY A 36 10.33 -1.52 -25.20
C GLY A 36 9.64 -2.13 -23.98
N ALA A 37 8.34 -2.44 -24.04
CA ALA A 37 7.58 -3.16 -23.01
C ALA A 37 7.66 -4.69 -23.21
N LEU A 38 7.14 -5.46 -22.23
CA LEU A 38 7.18 -6.94 -22.26
C LEU A 38 6.11 -7.57 -23.17
N GLY A 39 5.04 -6.85 -23.51
CA GLY A 39 3.97 -7.32 -24.39
C GLY A 39 3.01 -8.33 -23.76
N PHE A 40 2.89 -8.37 -22.45
CA PHE A 40 1.97 -9.28 -21.77
C PHE A 40 0.50 -8.90 -22.01
N SER A 41 -0.34 -9.92 -22.16
CA SER A 41 -1.79 -9.71 -22.23
C SER A 41 -2.38 -9.19 -20.92
N ALA A 42 -3.55 -8.57 -20.99
CA ALA A 42 -4.25 -8.08 -19.78
C ALA A 42 -4.45 -9.18 -18.74
N GLY A 43 -4.77 -10.41 -19.16
CA GLY A 43 -4.88 -11.56 -18.24
C GLY A 43 -3.56 -11.90 -17.55
N GLN A 44 -2.44 -11.90 -18.28
CA GLN A 44 -1.11 -12.14 -17.72
C GLN A 44 -0.72 -11.04 -16.71
N ILE A 45 -0.98 -9.77 -17.05
CA ILE A 45 -0.74 -8.62 -16.16
C ILE A 45 -1.61 -8.74 -14.89
N THR A 46 -2.87 -9.16 -15.02
CA THR A 46 -3.75 -9.38 -13.87
C THR A 46 -3.17 -10.44 -12.92
N TRP A 47 -2.66 -11.57 -13.45
CA TRP A 47 -2.03 -12.59 -12.61
C TRP A 47 -0.73 -12.10 -11.96
N ILE A 48 0.14 -11.42 -12.69
CA ILE A 48 1.37 -10.83 -12.13
C ILE A 48 1.03 -9.85 -11.01
N GLY A 49 0.07 -8.96 -11.24
CA GLY A 49 -0.40 -8.00 -10.23
C GLY A 49 -1.04 -8.67 -9.02
N SER A 50 -1.68 -9.83 -9.21
CA SER A 50 -2.29 -10.59 -8.11
C SER A 50 -1.27 -11.24 -7.17
N ALA A 51 0.01 -11.35 -7.56
CA ALA A 51 1.04 -12.00 -6.75
C ALA A 51 1.17 -11.37 -5.34
N PHE A 52 1.12 -10.04 -5.25
CA PHE A 52 1.19 -9.34 -3.97
C PHE A 52 -0.07 -9.58 -3.12
N ALA A 53 -1.24 -9.54 -3.71
CA ALA A 53 -2.50 -9.83 -3.04
C ALA A 53 -2.56 -11.29 -2.53
N ILE A 54 -2.13 -12.24 -3.35
CA ILE A 54 -2.04 -13.66 -2.97
C ILE A 54 -1.09 -13.81 -1.77
N ALA A 55 0.08 -13.19 -1.83
CA ALA A 55 1.04 -13.21 -0.74
C ALA A 55 0.47 -12.58 0.54
N SER A 56 -0.30 -11.49 0.42
CA SER A 56 -0.96 -10.83 1.57
C SER A 56 -2.00 -11.74 2.22
N ILE A 57 -2.83 -12.42 1.41
CA ILE A 57 -3.83 -13.36 1.91
C ILE A 57 -3.14 -14.54 2.62
N VAL A 58 -2.13 -15.14 2.00
CA VAL A 58 -1.35 -16.24 2.59
C VAL A 58 -0.62 -15.75 3.84
N GLY A 59 -0.01 -14.57 3.78
CA GLY A 59 0.77 -13.98 4.87
C GLY A 59 -0.03 -13.76 6.14
N ILE A 60 -1.24 -13.25 6.02
CA ILE A 60 -2.12 -12.97 7.17
C ILE A 60 -2.48 -14.26 7.93
N PHE A 61 -2.69 -15.37 7.22
CA PHE A 61 -3.10 -16.62 7.85
C PHE A 61 -1.94 -17.50 8.32
N PHE A 62 -0.81 -17.47 7.61
CA PHE A 62 0.26 -18.47 7.84
C PHE A 62 1.60 -17.86 8.28
N SER A 63 2.07 -16.80 7.62
CA SER A 63 3.46 -16.38 7.79
C SER A 63 3.71 -15.55 9.04
N ASN A 64 2.78 -14.69 9.46
CA ASN A 64 2.95 -13.87 10.64
C ASN A 64 3.06 -14.72 11.91
N GLN A 65 2.19 -15.73 12.03
CA GLN A 65 2.25 -16.65 13.16
C GLN A 65 3.48 -17.57 13.11
N PHE A 66 3.90 -17.98 11.91
CA PHE A 66 5.06 -18.83 11.74
C PHE A 66 6.37 -18.09 11.98
N ALA A 67 6.52 -16.90 11.42
CA ALA A 67 7.71 -16.07 11.62
C ALA A 67 7.91 -15.69 13.08
N ASP A 68 6.88 -15.17 13.73
CA ASP A 68 6.93 -14.70 15.13
C ASP A 68 7.22 -15.83 16.14
N ARG A 69 6.88 -17.09 15.81
CA ARG A 69 7.05 -18.24 16.72
C ARG A 69 8.36 -18.99 16.57
N HIS A 70 8.98 -18.96 15.38
CA HIS A 70 10.10 -19.87 15.07
C HIS A 70 11.41 -19.14 14.78
N PHE A 71 11.37 -17.87 14.42
CA PHE A 71 12.55 -17.13 13.99
C PHE A 71 12.75 -15.83 14.77
N ALA A 72 14.01 -15.46 14.96
CA ALA A 72 14.33 -14.10 15.38
C ALA A 72 13.97 -13.13 14.23
N ALA A 73 13.27 -12.04 14.58
CA ALA A 73 12.66 -11.13 13.59
C ALA A 73 13.69 -10.58 12.59
N GLU A 74 14.84 -10.15 13.05
CA GLU A 74 15.93 -9.62 12.20
C GLU A 74 16.49 -10.67 11.24
N ARG A 75 16.54 -11.95 11.66
CA ARG A 75 17.03 -13.05 10.81
C ARG A 75 16.01 -13.45 9.76
N PHE A 76 14.74 -13.48 10.14
CA PHE A 76 13.64 -13.71 9.19
C PHE A 76 13.63 -12.63 8.11
N MET A 77 13.72 -11.35 8.49
CA MET A 77 13.81 -10.25 7.55
C MET A 77 15.04 -10.36 6.65
N ALA A 78 16.22 -10.66 7.21
CA ALA A 78 17.47 -10.81 6.44
C ALA A 78 17.32 -11.90 5.37
N PHE A 79 16.79 -13.07 5.71
CA PHE A 79 16.54 -14.17 4.75
C PHE A 79 15.50 -13.78 3.70
N SER A 80 14.39 -13.20 4.12
CA SER A 80 13.30 -12.81 3.23
C SER A 80 13.75 -11.77 2.21
N HIS A 81 14.50 -10.76 2.64
CA HIS A 81 15.02 -9.73 1.74
C HIS A 81 16.16 -10.23 0.86
N LEU A 82 16.95 -11.20 1.30
CA LEU A 82 17.93 -11.86 0.43
C LEU A 82 17.22 -12.59 -0.71
N VAL A 83 16.27 -13.46 -0.41
CA VAL A 83 15.53 -14.23 -1.41
C VAL A 83 14.70 -13.31 -2.30
N GLY A 84 13.95 -12.38 -1.70
CA GLY A 84 13.12 -11.40 -2.43
C GLY A 84 13.93 -10.47 -3.31
N GLY A 85 15.12 -10.04 -2.86
CA GLY A 85 16.02 -9.21 -3.63
C GLY A 85 16.61 -9.95 -4.84
N LEU A 86 17.02 -11.20 -4.68
CA LEU A 86 17.48 -12.05 -5.78
C LEU A 86 16.36 -12.31 -6.81
N ALA A 87 15.12 -12.52 -6.33
CA ALA A 87 13.97 -12.67 -7.21
C ALA A 87 13.72 -11.39 -8.03
N MET A 88 13.79 -10.20 -7.39
CA MET A 88 13.68 -8.91 -8.11
C MET A 88 14.78 -8.73 -9.15
N LEU A 89 16.04 -9.04 -8.82
CA LEU A 89 17.13 -9.00 -9.81
C LEU A 89 16.88 -9.99 -10.96
N GLY A 90 16.32 -11.16 -10.68
CA GLY A 90 15.92 -12.13 -11.70
C GLY A 90 14.89 -11.59 -12.67
N LEU A 91 13.91 -10.79 -12.20
CA LEU A 91 12.89 -10.16 -13.03
C LEU A 91 13.49 -9.23 -14.12
N TYR A 92 14.62 -8.58 -13.84
CA TYR A 92 15.29 -7.74 -14.82
C TYR A 92 15.69 -8.49 -16.11
N PHE A 93 16.02 -9.78 -15.98
CA PHE A 93 16.47 -10.63 -17.10
C PHE A 93 15.32 -11.46 -17.70
N THR A 94 14.14 -11.45 -17.08
CA THR A 94 13.03 -12.32 -17.44
C THR A 94 12.06 -11.61 -18.38
N LYS A 95 11.71 -12.26 -19.50
CA LYS A 95 10.79 -11.73 -20.52
C LYS A 95 9.53 -12.59 -20.68
N ASP A 96 9.59 -13.86 -20.28
CA ASP A 96 8.47 -14.80 -20.41
C ASP A 96 7.56 -14.77 -19.20
N PHE A 97 6.26 -14.93 -19.44
CA PHE A 97 5.22 -14.80 -18.41
C PHE A 97 5.39 -15.74 -17.22
N ILE A 98 5.61 -17.05 -17.48
CA ILE A 98 5.65 -18.05 -16.39
C ILE A 98 6.79 -17.78 -15.41
N PRO A 99 8.05 -17.66 -15.84
CA PRO A 99 9.13 -17.35 -14.92
C PRO A 99 8.99 -15.95 -14.30
N PHE A 100 8.45 -14.97 -15.04
CA PHE A 100 8.19 -13.64 -14.49
C PHE A 100 7.17 -13.70 -13.36
N PHE A 101 6.03 -14.36 -13.57
CA PHE A 101 5.02 -14.55 -12.53
C PHE A 101 5.58 -15.33 -11.33
N GLY A 102 6.35 -16.39 -11.57
CA GLY A 102 6.98 -17.19 -10.53
C GLY A 102 7.93 -16.38 -9.64
N LEU A 103 8.80 -15.55 -10.24
CA LEU A 103 9.72 -14.68 -9.52
C LEU A 103 8.97 -13.55 -8.75
N MET A 104 7.93 -12.96 -9.37
CA MET A 104 7.12 -11.95 -8.70
C MET A 104 6.33 -12.53 -7.52
N LEU A 105 5.80 -13.73 -7.67
CA LEU A 105 5.12 -14.44 -6.59
C LEU A 105 6.10 -14.80 -5.46
N LEU A 106 7.29 -15.31 -5.80
CA LEU A 106 8.35 -15.61 -4.81
C LEU A 106 8.75 -14.36 -4.04
N HIS A 107 9.04 -13.25 -4.75
CA HIS A 107 9.32 -11.97 -4.12
C HIS A 107 8.19 -11.56 -3.16
N SER A 108 6.94 -11.60 -3.62
CA SER A 108 5.79 -11.18 -2.83
C SER A 108 5.59 -12.05 -1.59
N LEU A 109 5.70 -13.38 -1.71
CA LEU A 109 5.52 -14.33 -0.60
C LEU A 109 6.55 -14.14 0.52
N VAL A 110 7.78 -13.75 0.19
CA VAL A 110 8.79 -13.48 1.22
C VAL A 110 8.79 -12.02 1.69
N TYR A 111 8.43 -11.06 0.84
CA TYR A 111 8.43 -9.63 1.17
C TYR A 111 7.23 -9.22 2.03
N VAL A 112 6.00 -9.62 1.65
CA VAL A 112 4.79 -9.13 2.34
C VAL A 112 4.80 -9.41 3.85
N PRO A 113 5.21 -10.58 4.34
CA PRO A 113 5.31 -10.84 5.78
C PRO A 113 6.30 -9.91 6.50
N THR A 114 7.35 -9.42 5.81
CA THR A 114 8.35 -8.57 6.44
C THR A 114 7.79 -7.22 6.88
N ILE A 115 6.73 -6.72 6.23
CA ILE A 115 6.02 -5.50 6.63
C ILE A 115 5.51 -5.61 8.08
N SER A 116 4.90 -6.74 8.41
CA SER A 116 4.40 -7.00 9.77
C SER A 116 5.54 -7.27 10.75
N VAL A 117 6.54 -8.03 10.32
CA VAL A 117 7.71 -8.38 11.16
C VAL A 117 8.53 -7.13 11.46
N ALA A 118 8.69 -6.19 10.53
CA ALA A 118 9.36 -4.91 10.76
C ALA A 118 8.66 -4.09 11.85
N ASN A 119 7.31 -4.05 11.82
CA ASN A 119 6.54 -3.41 12.88
C ASN A 119 6.74 -4.11 14.24
N SER A 120 6.65 -5.45 14.27
CA SER A 120 6.87 -6.24 15.50
C SER A 120 8.28 -6.03 16.07
N LEU A 121 9.31 -6.01 15.21
CA LEU A 121 10.69 -5.74 15.59
C LEU A 121 10.83 -4.32 16.16
N ALA A 122 10.19 -3.33 15.53
CA ALA A 122 10.19 -1.97 16.04
C ALA A 122 9.55 -1.91 17.44
N PHE A 123 8.34 -2.47 17.62
CA PHE A 123 7.66 -2.48 18.92
C PHE A 123 8.45 -3.19 20.03
N ALA A 124 9.17 -4.26 19.69
CA ALA A 124 9.98 -4.99 20.66
C ALA A 124 11.19 -4.19 21.17
N ASN A 125 11.67 -3.20 20.40
CA ASN A 125 12.91 -2.48 20.66
C ASN A 125 12.72 -0.98 21.00
N ILE A 126 11.48 -0.47 21.05
CA ILE A 126 11.16 0.88 21.52
C ILE A 126 10.64 0.85 22.96
N LYS A 127 10.87 1.94 23.72
CA LYS A 127 10.44 2.04 25.11
C LYS A 127 9.02 2.59 25.28
N ASP A 128 8.68 3.59 24.50
CA ASP A 128 7.36 4.23 24.50
C ASP A 128 6.75 4.14 23.11
N PRO A 129 5.90 3.13 22.86
CA PRO A 129 5.25 2.95 21.57
C PRO A 129 4.51 4.20 21.08
N SER A 130 3.87 4.94 21.98
CA SER A 130 3.07 6.10 21.60
C SER A 130 3.92 7.28 21.06
N LYS A 131 5.15 7.40 21.52
CA LYS A 131 6.07 8.49 21.12
C LYS A 131 7.07 8.05 20.07
N ASP A 132 7.59 6.82 20.18
CA ASP A 132 8.71 6.36 19.38
C ASP A 132 8.28 5.70 18.06
N PHE A 133 7.14 4.97 18.06
CA PHE A 133 6.71 4.25 16.88
C PHE A 133 6.31 5.17 15.71
N PRO A 134 5.59 6.29 15.91
CA PRO A 134 5.29 7.22 14.81
C PRO A 134 6.54 7.74 14.11
N PHE A 135 7.61 8.03 14.87
CA PHE A 135 8.89 8.44 14.31
C PHE A 135 9.53 7.32 13.47
N VAL A 136 9.57 6.10 13.98
CA VAL A 136 10.12 4.95 13.25
C VAL A 136 9.31 4.67 12.00
N ARG A 137 7.98 4.66 12.11
CA ARG A 137 7.06 4.35 11.01
C ARG A 137 7.06 5.40 9.89
N MET A 138 7.32 6.67 10.21
CA MET A 138 7.52 7.73 9.22
C MET A 138 8.63 7.38 8.22
N GLY A 139 9.62 6.56 8.64
CA GLY A 139 10.64 6.03 7.73
C GLY A 139 10.05 5.34 6.51
N GLY A 140 8.91 4.65 6.65
CA GLY A 140 8.24 4.00 5.52
C GLY A 140 7.78 4.99 4.45
N THR A 141 7.10 6.06 4.83
CA THR A 141 6.67 7.11 3.89
C THR A 141 7.87 7.81 3.25
N ILE A 142 8.93 8.08 4.04
CA ILE A 142 10.19 8.64 3.51
C ILE A 142 10.81 7.68 2.49
N GLY A 143 10.86 6.37 2.77
CA GLY A 143 11.40 5.37 1.87
C GLY A 143 10.67 5.33 0.54
N TRP A 144 9.34 5.37 0.58
CA TRP A 144 8.51 5.43 -0.62
C TRP A 144 8.81 6.68 -1.47
N ILE A 145 8.93 7.85 -0.86
CA ILE A 145 9.28 9.09 -1.56
C ILE A 145 10.68 9.00 -2.16
N LEU A 146 11.65 8.49 -1.39
CA LEU A 146 13.04 8.37 -1.85
C LEU A 146 13.19 7.40 -3.02
N ALA A 147 12.35 6.38 -3.14
CA ALA A 147 12.36 5.42 -4.22
C ALA A 147 12.13 6.04 -5.61
N ALA A 148 11.50 7.21 -5.67
CA ALA A 148 11.29 7.93 -6.93
C ALA A 148 12.59 8.45 -7.57
N TRP A 149 13.58 8.82 -6.76
CA TRP A 149 14.73 9.58 -7.25
C TRP A 149 15.74 8.78 -8.07
N PRO A 150 16.15 7.55 -7.70
CA PRO A 150 17.00 6.75 -8.59
C PRO A 150 16.40 6.57 -9.97
N LEU A 151 15.09 6.32 -10.04
CA LEU A 151 14.39 6.13 -11.30
C LEU A 151 14.20 7.44 -12.07
N TYR A 152 14.02 8.55 -11.36
CA TYR A 152 14.05 9.87 -11.99
C TYR A 152 15.34 10.07 -12.79
N PHE A 153 16.51 9.83 -12.18
CA PHE A 153 17.80 10.01 -12.85
C PHE A 153 18.04 8.99 -13.96
N ILE A 154 17.65 7.72 -13.76
CA ILE A 154 17.82 6.66 -14.78
C ILE A 154 16.97 6.94 -16.03
N LEU A 155 15.77 7.51 -15.85
CA LEU A 155 14.82 7.80 -16.93
C LEU A 155 15.00 9.20 -17.52
N GLN A 156 15.82 10.06 -16.91
CA GLN A 156 16.03 11.43 -17.36
C GLN A 156 16.56 11.48 -18.80
N GLY A 157 15.93 12.30 -19.62
CA GLY A 157 16.30 12.47 -21.04
C GLY A 157 15.87 11.34 -21.97
N LYS A 158 15.31 10.25 -21.45
CA LYS A 158 14.80 9.14 -22.25
C LYS A 158 13.34 9.35 -22.62
N THR A 159 12.98 8.95 -23.85
CA THR A 159 11.60 9.10 -24.36
C THR A 159 11.16 7.84 -25.11
N GLY A 160 9.86 7.64 -25.28
CA GLY A 160 9.28 6.55 -26.06
C GLY A 160 9.81 5.16 -25.68
N ALA A 161 10.20 4.37 -26.69
CA ALA A 161 10.69 3.01 -26.49
C ALA A 161 11.94 2.91 -25.59
N GLU A 162 12.82 3.90 -25.64
CA GLU A 162 14.03 3.93 -24.79
C GLU A 162 13.65 4.10 -23.31
N ALA A 163 12.75 5.02 -23.00
CA ALA A 163 12.26 5.22 -21.64
C ALA A 163 11.51 3.98 -21.13
N MET A 164 10.70 3.35 -22.00
CA MET A 164 9.98 2.14 -21.66
C MET A 164 10.96 0.97 -21.38
N ALA A 165 11.93 0.75 -22.24
CA ALA A 165 12.96 -0.28 -22.04
C ALA A 165 13.82 -0.04 -20.78
N ALA A 166 14.12 1.23 -20.46
CA ALA A 166 14.86 1.61 -19.27
C ALA A 166 14.06 1.41 -17.99
N THR A 167 12.71 1.34 -18.07
CA THR A 167 11.83 1.14 -16.92
C THR A 167 12.13 -0.17 -16.17
N LYS A 168 12.66 -1.20 -16.84
CA LYS A 168 13.11 -2.45 -16.19
C LYS A 168 14.11 -2.23 -15.04
N ALA A 169 14.76 -1.06 -14.97
CA ALA A 169 15.65 -0.69 -13.86
C ALA A 169 14.94 -0.67 -12.49
N ILE A 170 13.60 -0.59 -12.47
CA ILE A 170 12.79 -0.74 -11.24
C ILE A 170 13.18 -2.02 -10.47
N PHE A 171 13.46 -3.10 -11.18
CA PHE A 171 13.82 -4.39 -10.57
C PHE A 171 15.24 -4.38 -9.99
N ILE A 172 16.19 -3.70 -10.63
CA ILE A 172 17.53 -3.53 -10.08
C ILE A 172 17.51 -2.63 -8.86
N VAL A 173 16.84 -1.47 -8.93
CA VAL A 173 16.75 -0.53 -7.80
C VAL A 173 16.10 -1.19 -6.59
N SER A 174 14.97 -1.87 -6.80
CA SER A 174 14.28 -2.61 -5.73
C SER A 174 15.10 -3.80 -5.22
N GLY A 175 15.70 -4.58 -6.10
CA GLY A 175 16.50 -5.76 -5.74
C GLY A 175 17.75 -5.38 -4.95
N VAL A 176 18.48 -4.36 -5.37
CA VAL A 176 19.67 -3.85 -4.65
C VAL A 176 19.28 -3.30 -3.27
N ALA A 177 18.18 -2.54 -3.18
CA ALA A 177 17.67 -2.06 -1.90
C ALA A 177 17.27 -3.22 -0.97
N SER A 178 16.66 -4.28 -1.52
CA SER A 178 16.29 -5.48 -0.76
C SER A 178 17.54 -6.22 -0.24
N LEU A 179 18.57 -6.39 -1.05
CA LEU A 179 19.84 -6.98 -0.62
C LEU A 179 20.55 -6.11 0.43
N ALA A 180 20.49 -4.79 0.27
CA ALA A 180 21.01 -3.85 1.27
C ALA A 180 20.27 -3.99 2.61
N LEU A 181 18.94 -4.12 2.57
CA LEU A 181 18.14 -4.36 3.78
C LEU A 181 18.46 -5.73 4.40
N ALA A 182 18.64 -6.77 3.58
CA ALA A 182 19.04 -8.10 4.07
C ALA A 182 20.33 -8.03 4.90
N ALA A 183 21.36 -7.36 4.37
CA ALA A 183 22.62 -7.13 5.12
C ALA A 183 22.42 -6.24 6.33
N TYR A 184 21.61 -5.19 6.21
CA TYR A 184 21.34 -4.25 7.29
C TYR A 184 20.59 -4.91 8.46
N CYS A 185 19.68 -5.83 8.20
CA CYS A 185 18.95 -6.58 9.23
C CYS A 185 19.88 -7.31 10.20
N LEU A 186 21.05 -7.75 9.76
CA LEU A 186 22.05 -8.39 10.62
C LEU A 186 22.67 -7.44 11.65
N THR A 187 22.49 -6.13 11.49
CA THR A 187 22.97 -5.08 12.42
C THR A 187 21.89 -4.62 13.40
N LEU A 188 20.65 -5.10 13.23
CA LEU A 188 19.52 -4.75 14.09
C LEU A 188 19.61 -5.46 15.44
N PRO A 189 18.90 -4.96 16.47
CA PRO A 189 18.87 -5.63 17.76
C PRO A 189 18.30 -7.05 17.65
N HIS A 190 18.92 -7.99 18.35
CA HIS A 190 18.41 -9.35 18.41
C HIS A 190 17.01 -9.37 19.03
N THR A 191 16.04 -9.85 18.27
CA THR A 191 14.63 -9.90 18.66
C THR A 191 14.14 -11.34 18.54
N PRO A 192 14.26 -12.13 19.64
CA PRO A 192 13.91 -13.55 19.62
C PRO A 192 12.42 -13.78 19.41
N PRO A 193 12.04 -14.98 18.95
CA PRO A 193 10.64 -15.34 18.75
C PRO A 193 9.84 -15.24 20.05
N ARG A 194 8.63 -14.70 19.98
CA ARG A 194 7.72 -14.61 21.12
C ARG A 194 7.07 -15.97 21.36
N LYS A 195 7.27 -16.55 22.53
CA LYS A 195 6.45 -17.70 22.96
C LYS A 195 5.00 -17.21 23.09
N ALA A 196 4.10 -17.82 22.34
CA ALA A 196 2.69 -17.50 22.43
C ALA A 196 2.16 -17.95 23.79
N GLU A 197 2.02 -17.06 24.74
CA GLU A 197 1.17 -17.30 25.90
C GLU A 197 -0.29 -17.19 25.44
N GLY A 198 -0.97 -18.34 25.37
CA GLY A 198 -2.43 -18.43 25.43
C GLY A 198 -3.25 -17.59 24.43
N THR A 199 -2.82 -17.41 23.19
CA THR A 199 -3.75 -16.88 22.19
C THR A 199 -4.78 -17.96 21.87
N ASP A 200 -6.05 -17.71 22.25
CA ASP A 200 -7.19 -18.53 21.82
C ASP A 200 -7.07 -18.77 20.31
N GLY A 201 -6.86 -20.05 19.91
CA GLY A 201 -6.72 -20.40 18.49
C GLY A 201 -7.94 -20.00 17.62
N PHE A 202 -8.99 -19.47 18.25
CA PHE A 202 -10.24 -19.01 17.64
C PHE A 202 -10.45 -17.50 17.71
N ALA A 203 -9.44 -16.70 18.11
CA ALA A 203 -9.59 -15.23 18.22
C ALA A 203 -10.01 -14.61 16.87
N TRP A 204 -9.47 -15.09 15.75
CA TRP A 204 -9.86 -14.65 14.41
C TRP A 204 -11.33 -14.96 14.08
N LEU A 205 -11.85 -16.11 14.54
CA LEU A 205 -13.26 -16.48 14.35
C LEU A 205 -14.18 -15.65 15.23
N LYS A 206 -13.77 -15.37 16.48
CA LYS A 206 -14.50 -14.45 17.37
C LYS A 206 -14.54 -13.05 16.80
N ALA A 207 -13.42 -12.54 16.27
CA ALA A 207 -13.37 -11.25 15.57
C ALA A 207 -14.27 -11.26 14.32
N GLY A 208 -14.23 -12.32 13.51
CA GLY A 208 -15.08 -12.50 12.34
C GLY A 208 -16.58 -12.45 12.67
N ARG A 209 -17.02 -13.07 13.78
CA ARG A 209 -18.42 -12.97 14.24
C ARG A 209 -18.84 -11.53 14.58
N LYS A 210 -17.92 -10.69 15.03
CA LYS A 210 -18.20 -9.26 15.29
C LYS A 210 -18.43 -8.45 14.02
N LEU A 211 -17.93 -8.92 12.88
CA LEU A 211 -18.23 -8.28 11.58
C LEU A 211 -19.72 -8.35 11.22
N ALA A 212 -20.49 -9.26 11.81
CA ALA A 212 -21.94 -9.34 11.64
C ALA A 212 -22.72 -8.16 12.32
N VAL A 213 -22.06 -7.37 13.16
CA VAL A 213 -22.67 -6.16 13.71
C VAL A 213 -22.89 -5.14 12.58
N PRO A 214 -24.12 -4.62 12.37
CA PRO A 214 -24.46 -3.90 11.13
C PRO A 214 -23.52 -2.75 10.78
N PHE A 215 -23.16 -1.89 11.70
CA PHE A 215 -22.26 -0.76 11.40
C PHE A 215 -20.82 -1.23 11.10
N ILE A 216 -20.37 -2.33 11.71
CA ILE A 216 -19.06 -2.91 11.44
C ILE A 216 -19.06 -3.56 10.04
N LEU A 217 -20.12 -4.28 9.70
CA LEU A 217 -20.28 -4.87 8.36
C LEU A 217 -20.27 -3.79 7.27
N VAL A 218 -20.99 -2.69 7.50
CA VAL A 218 -20.99 -1.55 6.56
C VAL A 218 -19.57 -1.01 6.39
N LEU A 219 -18.86 -0.79 7.49
CA LEU A 219 -17.48 -0.31 7.44
C LEU A 219 -16.59 -1.32 6.69
N PHE A 220 -16.76 -2.62 6.92
CA PHE A 220 -16.02 -3.68 6.26
C PHE A 220 -16.23 -3.67 4.75
N VAL A 221 -17.49 -3.55 4.28
CA VAL A 221 -17.81 -3.45 2.86
C VAL A 221 -17.26 -2.15 2.24
N VAL A 222 -17.42 -1.02 2.93
CA VAL A 222 -16.89 0.27 2.47
C VAL A 222 -15.36 0.23 2.40
N THR A 223 -14.69 -0.40 3.38
CA THR A 223 -13.22 -0.58 3.34
C THR A 223 -12.79 -1.40 2.14
N PHE A 224 -13.52 -2.46 1.79
CA PHE A 224 -13.23 -3.24 0.58
C PHE A 224 -13.34 -2.40 -0.70
N ILE A 225 -14.40 -1.61 -0.83
CA ILE A 225 -14.62 -0.74 -2.00
C ILE A 225 -13.50 0.31 -2.07
N ASP A 226 -13.23 1.00 -0.96
CA ASP A 226 -12.23 2.07 -0.92
C ASP A 226 -10.80 1.55 -1.13
N ALA A 227 -10.47 0.36 -0.59
CA ALA A 227 -9.21 -0.31 -0.85
C ALA A 227 -9.06 -0.70 -2.33
N THR A 228 -10.13 -1.14 -2.98
CA THR A 228 -10.15 -1.41 -4.43
C THR A 228 -9.83 -0.15 -5.23
N ILE A 229 -10.44 0.98 -4.88
CA ILE A 229 -10.20 2.28 -5.52
C ILE A 229 -8.75 2.74 -5.27
N HIS A 230 -8.30 2.66 -4.03
CA HIS A 230 -6.96 3.08 -3.62
C HIS A 230 -5.85 2.31 -4.34
N ASN A 231 -5.95 0.98 -4.38
CA ASN A 231 -5.01 0.15 -5.11
C ASN A 231 -5.10 0.36 -6.63
N GLY A 232 -6.31 0.62 -7.14
CA GLY A 232 -6.54 1.01 -8.54
C GLY A 232 -5.79 2.29 -8.94
N TYR A 233 -5.64 3.25 -8.02
CA TYR A 233 -4.86 4.46 -8.28
C TYR A 233 -3.44 4.15 -8.75
N PHE A 234 -2.74 3.24 -8.10
CA PHE A 234 -1.38 2.86 -8.49
C PHE A 234 -1.31 2.13 -9.83
N LEU A 235 -2.41 1.50 -10.27
CA LEU A 235 -2.49 0.85 -11.57
C LEU A 235 -2.62 1.85 -12.72
N VAL A 236 -3.49 2.84 -12.58
CA VAL A 236 -3.93 3.67 -13.71
C VAL A 236 -3.19 5.02 -13.79
N THR A 237 -2.71 5.55 -12.64
CA THR A 237 -2.23 6.93 -12.58
C THR A 237 -0.91 7.13 -13.33
N GLY A 238 0.04 6.20 -13.23
CA GLY A 238 1.33 6.34 -13.88
C GLY A 238 1.20 6.48 -15.40
N GLY A 239 0.47 5.56 -16.03
CA GLY A 239 0.20 5.63 -17.47
C GLY A 239 -0.63 6.85 -17.89
N PHE A 240 -1.56 7.29 -17.05
CA PHE A 240 -2.34 8.52 -17.29
C PHE A 240 -1.47 9.76 -17.29
N LEU A 241 -0.59 9.91 -16.30
CA LEU A 241 0.33 11.06 -16.22
C LEU A 241 1.26 11.13 -17.43
N GLU A 242 1.77 9.98 -17.89
CA GLU A 242 2.65 9.91 -19.06
C GLU A 242 1.89 10.12 -20.36
N ASN A 243 0.87 9.30 -20.62
CA ASN A 243 0.27 9.17 -21.96
C ASN A 243 -0.86 10.16 -22.25
N LYS A 244 -1.55 10.69 -21.22
CA LYS A 244 -2.65 11.65 -21.41
C LYS A 244 -2.28 13.05 -20.98
N VAL A 245 -1.69 13.19 -19.79
CA VAL A 245 -1.32 14.52 -19.27
C VAL A 245 -0.04 15.04 -19.92
N GLY A 246 0.83 14.14 -20.42
CA GLY A 246 2.03 14.46 -21.18
C GLY A 246 3.25 14.77 -20.31
N PHE A 247 3.31 14.27 -19.09
CA PHE A 247 4.54 14.36 -18.30
C PHE A 247 5.61 13.38 -18.81
N ALA A 248 6.86 13.82 -18.81
CA ALA A 248 7.96 12.91 -19.08
C ALA A 248 8.00 11.79 -18.02
N LYS A 249 8.35 10.58 -18.46
CA LYS A 249 8.27 9.35 -17.65
C LYS A 249 9.04 9.45 -16.32
N ASN A 250 10.17 10.14 -16.31
CA ASN A 250 10.97 10.36 -15.09
C ASN A 250 10.23 11.18 -14.02
N TRP A 251 9.25 12.04 -14.39
CA TRP A 251 8.46 12.84 -13.46
C TRP A 251 7.27 12.08 -12.86
N VAL A 252 6.89 10.93 -13.40
CA VAL A 252 5.70 10.19 -12.93
C VAL A 252 5.79 9.86 -11.44
N MET A 253 6.88 9.25 -10.99
CA MET A 253 7.04 8.89 -9.58
C MET A 253 7.20 10.10 -8.64
N PRO A 254 8.02 11.13 -8.96
CA PRO A 254 8.07 12.35 -8.17
C PRO A 254 6.70 13.04 -8.01
N ILE A 255 5.90 13.13 -9.08
CA ILE A 255 4.54 13.70 -9.03
C ILE A 255 3.63 12.85 -8.13
N MET A 256 3.64 11.54 -8.30
CA MET A 256 2.84 10.64 -7.45
C MET A 256 3.28 10.72 -5.98
N SER A 257 4.57 10.93 -5.68
CA SER A 257 5.07 11.02 -4.31
C SER A 257 4.59 12.25 -3.54
N LEU A 258 4.03 13.27 -4.21
CA LEU A 258 3.35 14.39 -3.54
C LEU A 258 2.19 13.91 -2.66
N GLY A 259 1.55 12.81 -3.04
CA GLY A 259 0.51 12.17 -2.24
C GLY A 259 1.02 11.71 -0.88
N GLN A 260 2.23 11.12 -0.83
CA GLN A 260 2.85 10.66 0.41
C GLN A 260 3.35 11.83 1.27
N VAL A 261 3.80 12.91 0.66
CA VAL A 261 4.11 14.15 1.42
C VAL A 261 2.85 14.68 2.09
N ALA A 262 1.74 14.75 1.35
CA ALA A 262 0.44 15.15 1.90
C ALA A 262 -0.05 14.19 2.99
N GLU A 263 0.23 12.89 2.87
CA GLU A 263 -0.11 11.90 3.89
C GLU A 263 0.56 12.22 5.23
N ILE A 264 1.84 12.54 5.25
CA ILE A 264 2.56 12.94 6.48
C ILE A 264 1.85 14.14 7.13
N LEU A 265 1.54 15.17 6.35
CA LEU A 265 0.88 16.38 6.86
C LEU A 265 -0.54 16.10 7.36
N THR A 266 -1.28 15.27 6.63
CA THR A 266 -2.67 14.91 7.00
C THR A 266 -2.71 14.04 8.27
N MET A 267 -1.74 13.14 8.44
CA MET A 267 -1.61 12.33 9.66
C MET A 267 -1.36 13.19 10.90
N LEU A 268 -0.60 14.28 10.78
CA LEU A 268 -0.34 15.21 11.89
C LEU A 268 -1.62 15.86 12.42
N ILE A 269 -2.61 16.12 11.58
CA ILE A 269 -3.86 16.78 11.94
C ILE A 269 -5.01 15.81 12.22
N LEU A 270 -4.84 14.52 11.89
CA LEU A 270 -5.90 13.50 11.96
C LEU A 270 -6.59 13.44 13.32
N GLY A 271 -5.81 13.42 14.41
CA GLY A 271 -6.36 13.36 15.76
C GLY A 271 -7.31 14.53 16.08
N GLY A 272 -6.92 15.76 15.70
CA GLY A 272 -7.73 16.96 15.87
C GLY A 272 -8.99 16.96 14.99
N VAL A 273 -8.89 16.48 13.76
CA VAL A 273 -10.02 16.35 12.84
C VAL A 273 -11.01 15.31 13.37
N LEU A 274 -10.51 14.15 13.79
CA LEU A 274 -11.32 13.07 14.32
C LEU A 274 -12.07 13.47 15.60
N ALA A 275 -11.40 14.21 16.49
CA ALA A 275 -12.02 14.74 17.71
C ALA A 275 -13.16 15.73 17.42
N LYS A 276 -13.03 16.55 16.37
CA LYS A 276 -14.04 17.55 16.00
C LYS A 276 -15.17 16.99 15.16
N LEU A 277 -14.87 16.13 14.18
CA LEU A 277 -15.83 15.67 13.16
C LEU A 277 -16.36 14.26 13.43
N GLY A 278 -15.71 13.48 14.31
CA GLY A 278 -16.06 12.10 14.62
C GLY A 278 -15.77 11.13 13.47
N TRP A 279 -16.02 9.85 13.69
CA TRP A 279 -15.70 8.75 12.79
C TRP A 279 -16.25 8.91 11.37
N LYS A 280 -17.57 9.10 11.29
CA LYS A 280 -18.31 9.08 10.03
C LYS A 280 -17.86 10.20 9.09
N THR A 281 -17.81 11.43 9.58
CA THR A 281 -17.49 12.60 8.75
C THR A 281 -16.03 12.56 8.31
N THR A 282 -15.11 12.17 9.20
CA THR A 282 -13.69 12.04 8.84
C THR A 282 -13.50 11.00 7.74
N MET A 283 -14.08 9.80 7.86
CA MET A 283 -14.00 8.76 6.83
C MET A 283 -14.65 9.20 5.51
N MET A 284 -15.78 9.92 5.56
CA MET A 284 -16.43 10.45 4.36
C MET A 284 -15.54 11.43 3.60
N ILE A 285 -14.81 12.32 4.30
CA ILE A 285 -13.86 13.24 3.68
C ILE A 285 -12.74 12.45 3.00
N GLY A 286 -12.25 11.38 3.61
CA GLY A 286 -11.26 10.49 3.01
C GLY A 286 -11.74 9.91 1.68
N ILE A 287 -12.93 9.29 1.67
CA ILE A 287 -13.50 8.71 0.45
C ILE A 287 -13.82 9.78 -0.60
N ALA A 288 -14.31 10.95 -0.18
CA ALA A 288 -14.58 12.08 -1.07
C ALA A 288 -13.32 12.54 -1.83
N GLY A 289 -12.14 12.45 -1.19
CA GLY A 289 -10.87 12.70 -1.85
C GLY A 289 -10.65 11.80 -3.08
N HIS A 290 -11.03 10.53 -3.02
CA HIS A 290 -10.99 9.63 -4.18
C HIS A 290 -11.99 10.06 -5.27
N ALA A 291 -13.24 10.36 -4.89
CA ALA A 291 -14.26 10.78 -5.85
C ALA A 291 -13.83 12.06 -6.60
N VAL A 292 -13.36 13.07 -5.86
CA VAL A 292 -12.89 14.34 -6.44
C VAL A 292 -11.68 14.14 -7.33
N ARG A 293 -10.67 13.37 -6.88
CA ARG A 293 -9.46 13.11 -7.67
C ARG A 293 -9.78 12.47 -9.00
N PHE A 294 -10.54 11.38 -9.00
CA PHE A 294 -10.88 10.69 -10.24
C PHE A 294 -11.86 11.45 -11.11
N ALA A 295 -12.75 12.27 -10.54
CA ALA A 295 -13.56 13.21 -11.31
C ALA A 295 -12.68 14.27 -12.01
N ILE A 296 -11.68 14.81 -11.33
CA ILE A 296 -10.73 15.74 -11.95
C ILE A 296 -9.95 15.06 -13.09
N TYR A 297 -9.48 13.82 -12.90
CA TYR A 297 -8.83 13.06 -13.97
C TYR A 297 -9.75 12.83 -15.18
N ALA A 298 -11.04 12.61 -14.94
CA ALA A 298 -12.03 12.37 -15.99
C ALA A 298 -12.40 13.62 -16.79
N PHE A 299 -12.52 14.77 -16.10
CA PHE A 299 -13.09 15.99 -16.72
C PHE A 299 -12.05 17.07 -17.05
N PHE A 300 -10.90 17.07 -16.39
CA PHE A 300 -9.85 18.07 -16.55
C PHE A 300 -8.46 17.46 -16.80
N PRO A 301 -8.34 16.45 -17.69
CA PRO A 301 -7.07 15.72 -17.87
C PRO A 301 -5.94 16.57 -18.47
N ASP A 302 -6.27 17.67 -19.14
CA ASP A 302 -5.29 18.51 -19.85
C ASP A 302 -4.71 19.62 -18.97
N SER A 303 -5.20 19.78 -17.73
CA SER A 303 -4.71 20.80 -16.79
C SER A 303 -3.58 20.24 -15.92
N GLN A 304 -2.34 20.29 -16.39
CA GLN A 304 -1.18 19.79 -15.64
C GLN A 304 -1.09 20.35 -14.20
N PRO A 305 -1.26 21.67 -13.94
CA PRO A 305 -1.20 22.17 -12.56
C PRO A 305 -2.27 21.57 -11.65
N LEU A 306 -3.50 21.40 -12.17
CA LEU A 306 -4.59 20.79 -11.41
C LEU A 306 -4.33 19.31 -11.14
N ILE A 307 -3.77 18.57 -12.12
CA ILE A 307 -3.40 17.17 -11.98
C ILE A 307 -2.28 16.98 -10.95
N ILE A 308 -1.32 17.90 -10.88
CA ILE A 308 -0.29 17.89 -9.83
C ILE A 308 -0.93 18.17 -8.46
N ALA A 309 -1.74 19.21 -8.35
CA ALA A 309 -2.35 19.61 -7.09
C ALA A 309 -3.26 18.51 -6.51
N VAL A 310 -4.00 17.82 -7.35
CA VAL A 310 -4.94 16.78 -6.92
C VAL A 310 -4.22 15.52 -6.38
N GLN A 311 -2.92 15.33 -6.63
CA GLN A 311 -2.15 14.26 -5.98
C GLN A 311 -2.16 14.39 -4.45
N LEU A 312 -2.23 15.62 -3.92
CA LEU A 312 -2.30 15.86 -2.48
C LEU A 312 -3.51 15.22 -1.82
N LEU A 313 -4.61 14.98 -2.57
CA LEU A 313 -5.78 14.28 -2.05
C LEU A 313 -5.48 12.82 -1.67
N HIS A 314 -4.40 12.23 -2.20
CA HIS A 314 -4.00 10.86 -1.81
C HIS A 314 -3.72 10.75 -0.30
N GLY A 315 -3.02 11.73 0.27
CA GLY A 315 -2.76 11.78 1.70
C GLY A 315 -4.04 11.91 2.53
N ILE A 316 -5.01 12.71 2.06
CA ILE A 316 -6.32 12.86 2.69
C ILE A 316 -7.08 11.53 2.66
N CYS A 317 -7.12 10.86 1.50
CA CYS A 317 -7.77 9.56 1.36
C CYS A 317 -7.19 8.54 2.33
N TYR A 318 -5.86 8.45 2.41
CA TYR A 318 -5.20 7.49 3.27
C TYR A 318 -5.41 7.78 4.76
N ALA A 319 -5.09 8.99 5.21
CA ALA A 319 -5.16 9.33 6.63
C ALA A 319 -6.59 9.36 7.16
N PHE A 320 -7.52 10.00 6.43
CA PHE A 320 -8.89 10.18 6.93
C PHE A 320 -9.78 8.96 6.73
N PHE A 321 -9.41 8.01 5.86
CA PHE A 321 -10.12 6.75 5.77
C PHE A 321 -9.34 5.60 6.42
N PHE A 322 -8.23 5.13 5.83
CA PHE A 322 -7.56 3.90 6.30
C PHE A 322 -6.99 4.03 7.72
N ALA A 323 -6.25 5.10 8.02
CA ALA A 323 -5.73 5.28 9.37
C ALA A 323 -6.87 5.44 10.40
N THR A 324 -7.97 6.11 10.02
CA THR A 324 -9.16 6.21 10.86
C THR A 324 -9.83 4.85 11.08
N VAL A 325 -9.87 3.96 10.07
CA VAL A 325 -10.38 2.58 10.23
C VAL A 325 -9.57 1.82 11.27
N TYR A 326 -8.24 1.89 11.25
CA TYR A 326 -7.40 1.23 12.25
C TYR A 326 -7.65 1.77 13.67
N ILE A 327 -7.73 3.09 13.81
CA ILE A 327 -8.03 3.72 15.11
C ILE A 327 -9.44 3.31 15.59
N PHE A 328 -10.41 3.23 14.67
CA PHE A 328 -11.77 2.78 14.97
C PHE A 328 -11.78 1.32 15.48
N VAL A 329 -11.08 0.43 14.80
CA VAL A 329 -10.98 -0.97 15.21
C VAL A 329 -10.35 -1.09 16.60
N ASP A 330 -9.31 -0.31 16.86
CA ASP A 330 -8.66 -0.28 18.17
C ASP A 330 -9.62 0.22 19.29
N ALA A 331 -10.42 1.22 19.00
CA ALA A 331 -11.35 1.80 19.97
C ALA A 331 -12.60 0.95 20.23
N VAL A 332 -13.09 0.23 19.23
CA VAL A 332 -14.43 -0.41 19.27
C VAL A 332 -14.35 -1.91 19.59
N PHE A 333 -13.30 -2.59 19.14
CA PHE A 333 -13.18 -4.04 19.39
C PHE A 333 -12.60 -4.34 20.78
N PRO A 334 -13.10 -5.39 21.46
CA PRO A 334 -12.54 -5.87 22.73
C PRO A 334 -11.05 -6.22 22.60
N LYS A 335 -10.29 -6.00 23.68
CA LYS A 335 -8.81 -6.21 23.69
C LYS A 335 -8.38 -7.59 23.26
N ASP A 336 -9.14 -8.64 23.62
CA ASP A 336 -8.86 -10.06 23.32
C ASP A 336 -8.97 -10.43 21.84
N VAL A 337 -9.73 -9.66 21.04
CA VAL A 337 -9.95 -9.92 19.60
C VAL A 337 -9.47 -8.78 18.68
N ARG A 338 -8.94 -7.70 19.25
CA ARG A 338 -8.56 -6.47 18.54
C ARG A 338 -7.54 -6.70 17.44
N SER A 339 -6.47 -7.41 17.75
CA SER A 339 -5.42 -7.75 16.78
C SER A 339 -5.97 -8.59 15.62
N SER A 340 -6.86 -9.56 15.92
CA SER A 340 -7.52 -10.35 14.89
C SER A 340 -8.48 -9.53 14.04
N ALA A 341 -9.16 -8.54 14.64
CA ALA A 341 -10.02 -7.62 13.90
C ALA A 341 -9.20 -6.71 12.96
N GLN A 342 -8.07 -6.19 13.41
CA GLN A 342 -7.13 -5.48 12.53
C GLN A 342 -6.64 -6.36 11.39
N GLY A 343 -6.36 -7.64 11.66
CA GLY A 343 -6.01 -8.63 10.63
C GLY A 343 -7.10 -8.78 9.54
N TRP A 344 -8.38 -8.79 9.92
CA TRP A 344 -9.49 -8.82 8.97
C TRP A 344 -9.54 -7.57 8.08
N PHE A 345 -9.32 -6.38 8.63
CA PHE A 345 -9.28 -5.15 7.84
C PHE A 345 -8.02 -5.09 6.97
N ASN A 346 -6.86 -5.56 7.45
CA ASN A 346 -5.66 -5.70 6.62
C ASN A 346 -5.87 -6.65 5.45
N LEU A 347 -6.60 -7.76 5.66
CA LEU A 347 -6.98 -8.67 4.58
C LEU A 347 -7.76 -7.96 3.47
N LEU A 348 -8.64 -7.02 3.83
CA LEU A 348 -9.34 -6.21 2.82
C LEU A 348 -8.40 -5.23 2.12
N ILE A 349 -7.57 -4.52 2.87
CA ILE A 349 -6.77 -3.41 2.34
C ILE A 349 -5.64 -3.93 1.45
N LEU A 350 -4.86 -4.91 1.93
CA LEU A 350 -3.65 -5.40 1.27
C LEU A 350 -3.87 -6.69 0.45
N GLY A 351 -4.97 -7.40 0.71
CA GLY A 351 -5.28 -8.66 0.05
C GLY A 351 -6.45 -8.53 -0.92
N LEU A 352 -7.69 -8.65 -0.41
CA LEU A 352 -8.88 -8.75 -1.25
C LEU A 352 -9.15 -7.46 -2.06
N GLY A 353 -8.96 -6.27 -1.47
CA GLY A 353 -9.13 -5.00 -2.18
C GLY A 353 -8.07 -4.79 -3.26
N ASP A 354 -6.83 -5.18 -2.98
CA ASP A 354 -5.75 -5.16 -3.96
C ASP A 354 -6.01 -6.16 -5.10
N LEU A 355 -6.46 -7.37 -4.79
CA LEU A 355 -6.87 -8.37 -5.79
C LEU A 355 -8.02 -7.84 -6.66
N ALA A 356 -9.06 -7.31 -6.02
CA ALA A 356 -10.22 -6.75 -6.72
C ALA A 356 -9.81 -5.58 -7.65
N ALA A 357 -8.85 -4.74 -7.23
CA ALA A 357 -8.33 -3.67 -8.07
C ALA A 357 -7.72 -4.20 -9.37
N LYS A 358 -6.89 -5.27 -9.31
CA LYS A 358 -6.28 -5.86 -10.50
C LYS A 358 -7.32 -6.48 -11.43
N TRP A 359 -8.26 -7.23 -10.88
CA TRP A 359 -9.31 -7.90 -11.66
C TRP A 359 -10.37 -6.96 -12.20
N LEU A 360 -10.52 -5.76 -11.62
CA LEU A 360 -11.42 -4.72 -12.14
C LEU A 360 -10.71 -3.79 -13.12
N PHE A 361 -9.59 -3.14 -12.69
CA PHE A 361 -9.02 -2.05 -13.47
C PHE A 361 -8.19 -2.50 -14.66
N ILE A 362 -7.50 -3.65 -14.61
CA ILE A 362 -6.70 -4.12 -15.76
C ILE A 362 -7.59 -4.46 -16.96
N PRO A 363 -8.71 -5.20 -16.82
CA PRO A 363 -9.67 -5.37 -17.92
C PRO A 363 -10.32 -4.06 -18.38
N LEU A 364 -10.61 -3.13 -17.46
CA LEU A 364 -11.13 -1.81 -17.83
C LEU A 364 -10.12 -0.98 -18.61
N MET A 365 -8.85 -1.02 -18.23
CA MET A 365 -7.77 -0.39 -19.01
C MET A 365 -7.68 -0.99 -20.41
N ALA A 366 -7.72 -2.31 -20.54
CA ALA A 366 -7.71 -2.97 -21.84
C ALA A 366 -8.92 -2.58 -22.71
N LYS A 367 -10.08 -2.33 -22.09
CA LYS A 367 -11.30 -1.92 -22.77
C LYS A 367 -11.27 -0.44 -23.20
N TYR A 368 -10.90 0.46 -22.29
CA TYR A 368 -10.97 1.91 -22.49
C TYR A 368 -9.69 2.53 -23.06
N LEU A 369 -8.57 1.81 -23.00
CA LEU A 369 -7.28 2.24 -23.53
C LEU A 369 -6.77 1.20 -24.55
N PRO A 370 -7.53 0.92 -25.64
CA PRO A 370 -7.15 -0.09 -26.62
C PRO A 370 -5.93 0.37 -27.43
N GLU A 371 -5.09 -0.58 -27.83
CA GLU A 371 -3.98 -0.32 -28.74
C GLU A 371 -4.50 0.13 -30.12
N GLY A 372 -3.91 1.20 -30.63
CA GLY A 372 -4.27 1.74 -31.96
C GLY A 372 -5.66 2.37 -32.05
N GLY A 373 -6.40 2.43 -30.94
CA GLY A 373 -7.68 3.07 -30.82
C GLY A 373 -7.67 4.34 -29.95
N PRO A 374 -8.78 5.10 -29.95
CA PRO A 374 -8.89 6.27 -29.08
C PRO A 374 -8.94 5.87 -27.61
N ALA A 375 -8.10 6.50 -26.81
CA ALA A 375 -8.07 6.29 -25.36
C ALA A 375 -9.22 7.06 -24.68
N ASP A 376 -10.09 6.34 -23.98
CA ASP A 376 -11.20 6.90 -23.20
C ASP A 376 -10.87 6.93 -21.69
N TYR A 377 -10.00 7.82 -21.29
CA TYR A 377 -9.66 8.03 -19.88
C TYR A 377 -10.86 8.52 -19.06
N LYS A 378 -11.80 9.24 -19.67
CA LYS A 378 -12.99 9.73 -18.98
C LYS A 378 -13.83 8.57 -18.46
N SER A 379 -14.22 7.63 -19.32
CA SER A 379 -14.99 6.46 -18.91
C SER A 379 -14.23 5.60 -17.90
N LEU A 380 -12.91 5.43 -18.07
CA LEU A 380 -12.08 4.70 -17.13
C LEU A 380 -12.14 5.30 -15.73
N PHE A 381 -11.97 6.62 -15.59
CA PHE A 381 -11.91 7.28 -14.28
C PHE A 381 -13.29 7.52 -13.65
N LEU A 382 -14.36 7.52 -14.42
CA LEU A 382 -15.72 7.56 -13.86
C LEU A 382 -16.07 6.30 -13.07
N VAL A 383 -15.41 5.16 -13.33
CA VAL A 383 -15.63 3.93 -12.56
C VAL A 383 -15.18 4.10 -11.10
N PRO A 384 -13.90 4.42 -10.79
CA PRO A 384 -13.48 4.63 -9.41
C PRO A 384 -14.17 5.83 -8.76
N ALA A 385 -14.49 6.89 -9.50
CA ALA A 385 -15.25 8.01 -8.96
C ALA A 385 -16.66 7.56 -8.53
N GLY A 386 -17.36 6.76 -9.36
CA GLY A 386 -18.67 6.20 -9.05
C GLY A 386 -18.64 5.24 -7.85
N LEU A 387 -17.64 4.37 -7.80
CA LEU A 387 -17.44 3.47 -6.64
C LEU A 387 -17.21 4.26 -5.33
N ALA A 388 -16.45 5.35 -5.38
CA ALA A 388 -16.25 6.21 -4.22
C ALA A 388 -17.57 6.86 -3.78
N VAL A 389 -18.40 7.33 -4.70
CA VAL A 389 -19.75 7.85 -4.41
C VAL A 389 -20.62 6.77 -3.76
N VAL A 390 -20.62 5.54 -4.29
CA VAL A 390 -21.35 4.40 -3.70
C VAL A 390 -20.86 4.13 -2.27
N ALA A 391 -19.56 4.09 -2.04
CA ALA A 391 -18.98 3.91 -0.71
C ALA A 391 -19.40 5.02 0.27
N MET A 392 -19.40 6.29 -0.18
CA MET A 392 -19.90 7.42 0.60
C MET A 392 -21.38 7.30 0.97
N VAL A 393 -22.23 6.91 0.01
CA VAL A 393 -23.67 6.73 0.22
C VAL A 393 -23.93 5.60 1.22
N LEU A 394 -23.23 4.46 1.10
CA LEU A 394 -23.32 3.36 2.05
C LEU A 394 -22.92 3.81 3.47
N LEU A 395 -21.81 4.54 3.58
CA LEU A 395 -21.35 5.06 4.87
C LEU A 395 -22.34 6.09 5.43
N LEU A 396 -22.86 6.98 4.59
CA LEU A 396 -23.82 8.02 5.02
C LEU A 396 -25.10 7.43 5.57
N ILE A 397 -25.69 6.44 4.90
CA ILE A 397 -26.99 5.89 5.24
C ILE A 397 -26.89 4.86 6.38
N PHE A 398 -25.94 3.93 6.29
CA PHE A 398 -25.94 2.72 7.11
C PHE A 398 -24.89 2.71 8.22
N PHE A 399 -23.83 3.54 8.15
CA PHE A 399 -22.82 3.58 9.19
C PHE A 399 -23.28 4.43 10.37
N ARG A 400 -23.64 3.77 11.46
CA ARG A 400 -24.08 4.38 12.71
C ARG A 400 -23.15 3.94 13.86
N PRO A 401 -21.90 4.46 13.87
CA PRO A 401 -20.92 4.07 14.89
C PRO A 401 -21.27 4.66 16.26
N PRO A 402 -20.68 4.11 17.35
CA PRO A 402 -20.70 4.77 18.66
C PRO A 402 -20.00 6.12 18.58
N THR A 403 -20.36 7.04 19.47
CA THR A 403 -19.74 8.37 19.55
C THR A 403 -18.25 8.25 19.80
N PHE A 404 -17.46 9.02 19.07
CA PHE A 404 -16.00 9.11 19.29
C PHE A 404 -15.74 9.67 20.72
N ARG A 405 -14.87 8.98 21.46
CA ARG A 405 -14.41 9.40 22.79
C ARG A 405 -12.89 9.44 22.80
N PRO A 406 -12.26 10.63 22.88
CA PRO A 406 -10.80 10.78 22.87
C PRO A 406 -10.08 9.99 23.95
N ASP A 407 -10.67 9.92 25.15
CA ASP A 407 -10.15 9.21 26.32
C ASP A 407 -9.92 7.69 26.12
N ARG A 408 -10.57 7.09 25.14
CA ARG A 408 -10.36 5.68 24.78
C ARG A 408 -9.21 5.44 23.79
N VAL A 409 -8.71 6.49 23.16
CA VAL A 409 -7.65 6.40 22.14
C VAL A 409 -6.25 6.64 22.73
N GLU A 410 -6.16 7.34 23.87
CA GLU A 410 -4.89 7.66 24.52
C GLU A 410 -4.09 6.44 25.04
N GLY A 411 -4.69 5.25 25.07
CA GLY A 411 -4.01 3.99 25.44
C GLY A 411 -3.73 3.03 24.29
N GLY A 412 -4.07 3.40 23.06
CA GLY A 412 -3.92 2.55 21.88
C GLY A 412 -2.65 2.89 21.08
N SER A 413 -1.85 1.87 20.77
CA SER A 413 -0.72 1.99 19.86
C SER A 413 -1.19 2.50 18.49
N ALA A 414 -0.43 3.42 17.89
CA ALA A 414 -0.63 3.80 16.50
C ALA A 414 -0.76 2.53 15.63
N ALA A 415 -1.76 2.53 14.74
CA ALA A 415 -2.12 1.39 13.92
C ALA A 415 -0.91 0.80 13.17
N PRO A 416 -0.72 -0.51 13.19
CA PRO A 416 0.26 -1.15 12.31
C PRO A 416 -0.27 -1.10 10.88
N HIS A 417 0.54 -0.59 9.98
CA HIS A 417 0.37 -0.71 8.54
C HIS A 417 1.19 -1.86 8.01
#